data_3bcce95b5bb1950a3c4e86d3da6b640d
#
_entry.id   3bcce95b5bb1950a3c4e86d3da6b640d
#
_cell.length_a   1.000
_cell.length_b   1.000
_cell.length_c   1.000
_cell.angle_alpha   90.00
_cell.angle_beta   90.00
_cell.angle_gamma   90.00
#
_symmetry.space_group_name_H-M   'P 1'
#
loop_
_entity.id
_entity.type
_entity.pdbx_description
1 polymer ?
#
loop_
_entity_poly.entity_id
_entity_poly.type
_entity_poly.pdbx_seq_one_letter_code
_entity_poly.pdbx_strand_id
1 'polypeptide(L)'
;RYIDKYLYDEFIKQRNFSIVAFYDISRGLRFMDAGMEREFNKITENKAEPYFNSLPSKIFPYIDMALKGTKTVLFIDHVDKLIPSGDVGSLSFEERLALIWISEWSVNSKISSVGSTIFMLSDNLQDVNREMLKSSYRVKPVLVELPGEYERKKYIEFLLKENTVKTDIAQDEFVKLTSG
;
A
#
# COMPACT_ATOMS: atom_id res chain seq x y z
N ARG A 1 1.92 -10.01 -0.52
CA ARG A 1 3.30 -9.57 -0.22
C ARG A 1 3.53 -9.59 1.27
N TYR A 2 4.75 -9.93 1.70
CA TYR A 2 5.07 -10.03 3.14
C TYR A 2 5.09 -8.69 3.84
N ILE A 3 5.39 -7.59 3.13
CA ILE A 3 5.43 -6.25 3.72
C ILE A 3 4.04 -5.77 4.17
N ASP A 4 2.99 -6.08 3.43
CA ASP A 4 1.61 -5.73 3.77
C ASP A 4 1.19 -6.43 5.06
N LYS A 5 1.51 -7.74 5.14
CA LYS A 5 1.23 -8.55 6.34
C LYS A 5 2.02 -8.07 7.55
N TYR A 6 3.32 -7.78 7.37
CA TYR A 6 4.17 -7.26 8.43
C TYR A 6 3.66 -5.93 8.97
N LEU A 7 3.38 -4.97 8.07
CA LEU A 7 2.83 -3.67 8.47
C LEU A 7 1.48 -3.81 9.15
N TYR A 8 0.64 -4.74 8.71
CA TYR A 8 -0.62 -5.02 9.37
C TYR A 8 -0.43 -5.56 10.79
N ASP A 9 0.35 -6.62 10.95
CA ASP A 9 0.52 -7.31 12.24
C ASP A 9 1.22 -6.40 13.26
N GLU A 10 2.28 -5.70 12.87
CA GLU A 10 3.14 -4.93 13.78
C GLU A 10 2.65 -3.49 14.01
N PHE A 11 2.00 -2.89 13.02
CA PHE A 11 1.69 -1.47 13.06
C PHE A 11 0.19 -1.17 13.05
N ILE A 12 -0.58 -1.84 12.20
CA ILE A 12 -1.98 -1.48 11.93
C ILE A 12 -2.91 -2.09 12.96
N LYS A 13 -2.74 -3.37 13.27
CA LYS A 13 -3.61 -4.15 14.18
C LYS A 13 -3.75 -3.50 15.56
N GLN A 14 -2.70 -2.87 16.08
CA GLN A 14 -2.69 -2.22 17.38
C GLN A 14 -3.37 -0.83 17.40
N ARG A 15 -3.69 -0.26 16.24
CA ARG A 15 -4.15 1.14 16.10
C ARG A 15 -5.64 1.32 15.81
N ASN A 16 -6.42 0.25 15.84
CA ASN A 16 -7.89 0.27 15.68
C ASN A 16 -8.36 1.05 14.44
N PHE A 17 -7.87 0.68 13.26
CA PHE A 17 -8.41 1.20 12.02
C PHE A 17 -9.75 0.53 11.69
N SER A 18 -10.71 1.31 11.23
CA SER A 18 -12.02 0.81 10.82
C SER A 18 -11.99 0.15 9.45
N ILE A 19 -11.09 0.61 8.57
CA ILE A 19 -10.91 0.09 7.22
C ILE A 19 -9.42 -0.08 6.95
N VAL A 20 -9.05 -1.26 6.44
CA VAL A 20 -7.73 -1.53 5.82
C VAL A 20 -8.01 -1.99 4.40
N ALA A 21 -7.60 -1.17 3.44
CA ALA A 21 -7.86 -1.38 2.03
C ALA A 21 -6.55 -1.43 1.23
N PHE A 22 -6.58 -2.16 0.14
CA PHE A 22 -5.47 -2.33 -0.80
C PHE A 22 -5.95 -1.98 -2.20
N TYR A 23 -5.22 -1.15 -2.88
CA TYR A 23 -5.48 -0.80 -4.27
C TYR A 23 -4.25 -1.06 -5.13
N ASP A 24 -4.45 -1.69 -6.26
CA ASP A 24 -3.50 -1.70 -7.37
C ASP A 24 -4.27 -1.69 -8.70
N ILE A 25 -3.63 -1.18 -9.75
CA ILE A 25 -4.28 -0.99 -11.05
C ILE A 25 -4.71 -2.30 -11.72
N SER A 26 -4.10 -3.43 -11.35
CA SER A 26 -4.38 -4.74 -11.96
C SER A 26 -5.48 -5.52 -11.26
N ARG A 27 -5.64 -5.33 -9.94
CA ARG A 27 -6.56 -6.10 -9.09
C ARG A 27 -7.66 -5.24 -8.45
N GLY A 28 -7.59 -3.92 -8.64
CA GLY A 28 -8.55 -2.98 -8.08
C GLY A 28 -8.49 -2.83 -6.56
N LEU A 29 -9.60 -2.40 -5.97
CA LEU A 29 -9.75 -2.18 -4.54
C LEU A 29 -10.16 -3.49 -3.84
N ARG A 30 -9.46 -3.82 -2.78
CA ARG A 30 -9.67 -5.01 -1.94
C ARG A 30 -9.56 -4.62 -0.47
N PHE A 31 -10.14 -5.43 0.41
CA PHE A 31 -10.16 -5.18 1.85
C PHE A 31 -9.48 -6.31 2.60
N MET A 32 -9.01 -6.04 3.81
CA MET A 32 -8.40 -7.05 4.66
C MET A 32 -9.40 -8.14 5.05
N ASP A 33 -10.65 -7.77 5.31
CA ASP A 33 -11.73 -8.69 5.62
C ASP A 33 -13.10 -8.15 5.17
N ALA A 34 -14.09 -9.02 5.18
CA ALA A 34 -15.46 -8.68 4.77
C ALA A 34 -16.17 -7.68 5.72
N GLY A 35 -15.70 -7.51 6.95
CA GLY A 35 -16.21 -6.50 7.88
C GLY A 35 -15.82 -5.09 7.43
N MET A 36 -14.56 -4.93 7.04
CA MET A 36 -14.02 -3.67 6.52
C MET A 36 -14.63 -3.28 5.17
N GLU A 37 -14.89 -4.25 4.31
CA GLU A 37 -15.62 -4.03 3.06
C GLU A 37 -17.05 -3.53 3.32
N ARG A 38 -17.78 -4.15 4.26
CA ARG A 38 -19.11 -3.67 4.66
C ARG A 38 -19.09 -2.25 5.21
N GLU A 39 -18.08 -1.91 6.03
CA GLU A 39 -17.95 -0.54 6.55
C GLU A 39 -17.64 0.47 5.43
N PHE A 40 -16.80 0.11 4.48
CA PHE A 40 -16.56 0.92 3.28
C PHE A 40 -17.84 1.12 2.46
N ASN A 41 -18.58 0.05 2.20
CA ASN A 41 -19.84 0.11 1.46
C ASN A 41 -20.89 0.97 2.17
N LYS A 42 -20.96 0.91 3.49
CA LYS A 42 -21.82 1.78 4.28
C LYS A 42 -21.47 3.26 4.11
N ILE A 43 -20.19 3.62 4.18
CA ILE A 43 -19.72 5.00 4.00
C ILE A 43 -20.00 5.50 2.59
N THR A 44 -19.86 4.65 1.59
CA THR A 44 -20.09 4.97 0.18
C THR A 44 -21.52 4.74 -0.28
N GLU A 45 -22.45 4.44 0.66
CA GLU A 45 -23.85 4.15 0.39
C GLU A 45 -24.06 3.03 -0.64
N ASN A 46 -23.19 2.01 -0.63
CA ASN A 46 -23.13 0.90 -1.60
C ASN A 46 -22.93 1.32 -3.07
N LYS A 47 -22.47 2.55 -3.31
CA LYS A 47 -22.28 3.06 -4.68
C LYS A 47 -20.91 2.69 -5.26
N ALA A 48 -19.97 2.25 -4.42
CA ALA A 48 -18.58 1.96 -4.82
C ALA A 48 -18.38 0.56 -5.38
N GLU A 49 -19.19 -0.42 -4.98
CA GLU A 49 -19.00 -1.84 -5.32
C GLU A 49 -18.83 -2.11 -6.82
N PRO A 50 -19.61 -1.50 -7.74
CA PRO A 50 -19.44 -1.68 -9.18
C PRO A 50 -18.07 -1.22 -9.71
N TYR A 51 -17.35 -0.41 -8.93
CA TYR A 51 -16.09 0.23 -9.34
C TYR A 51 -14.85 -0.35 -8.64
N PHE A 52 -14.97 -1.40 -7.84
CA PHE A 52 -13.82 -1.98 -7.13
C PHE A 52 -12.67 -2.38 -8.06
N ASN A 53 -12.97 -2.89 -9.24
CA ASN A 53 -11.98 -3.26 -10.25
C ASN A 53 -11.79 -2.16 -11.33
N SER A 54 -12.10 -0.92 -11.02
CA SER A 54 -12.06 0.18 -11.98
C SER A 54 -10.80 1.03 -11.84
N LEU A 55 -10.58 1.86 -12.86
CA LEU A 55 -9.54 2.86 -12.92
C LEU A 55 -9.70 3.95 -11.83
N PRO A 56 -8.63 4.69 -11.51
CA PRO A 56 -8.65 5.76 -10.52
C PRO A 56 -9.82 6.73 -10.65
N SER A 57 -10.15 7.15 -11.87
CA SER A 57 -11.27 8.08 -12.14
C SER A 57 -12.61 7.62 -11.57
N LYS A 58 -12.82 6.32 -11.41
CA LYS A 58 -14.07 5.74 -10.91
C LYS A 58 -14.04 5.42 -9.43
N ILE A 59 -12.93 4.88 -8.92
CA ILE A 59 -12.88 4.37 -7.55
C ILE A 59 -12.31 5.37 -6.54
N PHE A 60 -11.41 6.28 -6.93
CA PHE A 60 -10.77 7.22 -6.01
C PHE A 60 -11.74 8.19 -5.32
N PRO A 61 -12.83 8.66 -5.94
CA PRO A 61 -13.85 9.43 -5.22
C PRO A 61 -14.42 8.71 -3.98
N TYR A 62 -14.61 7.41 -4.07
CA TYR A 62 -15.11 6.60 -2.94
C TYR A 62 -14.04 6.31 -1.90
N ILE A 63 -12.79 6.11 -2.34
CA ILE A 63 -11.64 6.00 -1.43
C ILE A 63 -11.47 7.31 -0.64
N ASP A 64 -11.62 8.46 -1.29
CA ASP A 64 -11.59 9.77 -0.64
C ASP A 64 -12.66 9.90 0.44
N MET A 65 -13.90 9.46 0.16
CA MET A 65 -14.97 9.43 1.16
C MET A 65 -14.57 8.61 2.39
N ALA A 66 -13.99 7.43 2.20
CA ALA A 66 -13.55 6.57 3.29
C ALA A 66 -12.40 7.20 4.09
N LEU A 67 -11.36 7.73 3.41
CA LEU A 67 -10.22 8.39 4.04
C LEU A 67 -10.61 9.59 4.92
N LYS A 68 -11.66 10.33 4.51
CA LYS A 68 -12.20 11.49 5.22
C LYS A 68 -13.29 11.13 6.23
N GLY A 69 -13.96 10.00 6.05
CA GLY A 69 -15.13 9.60 6.83
C GLY A 69 -14.80 8.79 8.07
N THR A 70 -13.79 7.94 8.01
CA THR A 70 -13.36 7.06 9.12
C THR A 70 -11.88 6.78 9.07
N LYS A 71 -11.34 6.29 10.19
CA LYS A 71 -9.92 5.97 10.31
C LYS A 71 -9.54 4.80 9.40
N THR A 72 -8.97 5.12 8.25
CA THR A 72 -8.69 4.20 7.15
C THR A 72 -7.19 4.06 6.90
N VAL A 73 -6.73 2.85 6.66
CA VAL A 73 -5.42 2.60 6.02
C VAL A 73 -5.65 2.20 4.57
N LEU A 74 -4.97 2.90 3.67
CA LEU A 74 -4.93 2.57 2.26
C LEU A 74 -3.50 2.15 1.87
N PHE A 75 -3.34 0.96 1.35
CA PHE A 75 -2.13 0.54 0.65
C PHE A 75 -2.32 0.73 -0.85
N ILE A 76 -1.43 1.47 -1.49
CA ILE A 76 -1.35 1.58 -2.95
C ILE A 76 -0.13 0.80 -3.39
N ASP A 77 -0.35 -0.34 -4.02
CA ASP A 77 0.71 -1.20 -4.54
C ASP A 77 1.09 -0.80 -5.97
N HIS A 78 2.35 -0.98 -6.33
CA HIS A 78 2.89 -0.58 -7.64
C HIS A 78 2.61 0.90 -7.97
N VAL A 79 2.84 1.79 -7.01
CA VAL A 79 2.55 3.22 -7.21
C VAL A 79 3.36 3.81 -8.38
N ASP A 80 4.52 3.26 -8.70
CA ASP A 80 5.33 3.57 -9.88
C ASP A 80 4.61 3.27 -11.22
N LYS A 81 3.65 2.35 -11.24
CA LYS A 81 2.82 2.06 -12.43
C LYS A 81 1.55 2.92 -12.47
N LEU A 82 1.14 3.43 -11.32
CA LEU A 82 -0.04 4.28 -11.19
C LEU A 82 0.29 5.76 -11.48
N ILE A 83 1.43 6.22 -11.00
CA ILE A 83 1.96 7.59 -11.19
C ILE A 83 3.45 7.51 -11.59
N PRO A 84 3.74 7.07 -12.82
CA PRO A 84 5.11 6.85 -13.26
C PRO A 84 5.94 8.13 -13.31
N SER A 85 7.26 7.97 -13.20
CA SER A 85 8.21 9.07 -13.38
C SER A 85 8.10 9.67 -14.78
N GLY A 86 8.39 10.96 -14.91
CA GLY A 86 8.35 11.68 -16.19
C GLY A 86 7.71 13.05 -16.06
N ASP A 87 7.56 13.71 -17.19
CA ASP A 87 6.84 14.99 -17.24
C ASP A 87 5.33 14.79 -17.07
N VAL A 88 4.71 15.63 -16.26
CA VAL A 88 3.25 15.57 -16.00
C VAL A 88 2.45 15.70 -17.31
N GLY A 89 2.98 16.42 -18.29
CA GLY A 89 2.36 16.57 -19.62
C GLY A 89 2.30 15.26 -20.41
N SER A 90 3.22 14.32 -20.17
CA SER A 90 3.26 13.02 -20.84
C SER A 90 2.39 11.94 -20.20
N LEU A 91 1.91 12.18 -18.97
CA LEU A 91 1.04 11.24 -18.28
C LEU A 91 -0.32 11.10 -18.98
N SER A 92 -0.85 9.91 -19.00
CA SER A 92 -2.24 9.65 -19.41
C SER A 92 -3.24 10.37 -18.49
N PHE A 93 -4.50 10.42 -18.91
CA PHE A 93 -5.56 11.03 -18.09
C PHE A 93 -5.68 10.38 -16.71
N GLU A 94 -5.66 9.06 -16.65
CA GLU A 94 -5.78 8.30 -15.38
C GLU A 94 -4.56 8.51 -14.47
N GLU A 95 -3.36 8.51 -15.00
CA GLU A 95 -2.13 8.77 -14.25
C GLU A 95 -2.09 10.19 -13.68
N ARG A 96 -2.46 11.20 -14.47
CA ARG A 96 -2.60 12.59 -13.99
C ARG A 96 -3.65 12.71 -12.89
N LEU A 97 -4.78 12.06 -13.08
CA LEU A 97 -5.86 12.09 -12.10
C LEU A 97 -5.43 11.41 -10.80
N ALA A 98 -4.76 10.25 -10.88
CA ALA A 98 -4.20 9.57 -9.72
C ALA A 98 -3.18 10.44 -8.99
N LEU A 99 -2.27 11.11 -9.73
CA LEU A 99 -1.30 12.05 -9.16
C LEU A 99 -1.99 13.20 -8.40
N ILE A 100 -3.04 13.78 -8.96
CA ILE A 100 -3.81 14.85 -8.32
C ILE A 100 -4.47 14.34 -7.03
N TRP A 101 -5.18 13.22 -7.07
CA TRP A 101 -5.84 12.66 -5.89
C TRP A 101 -4.87 12.36 -4.77
N ILE A 102 -3.77 11.66 -5.06
CA ILE A 102 -2.78 11.28 -4.05
C ILE A 102 -2.09 12.52 -3.47
N SER A 103 -1.81 13.52 -4.31
CA SER A 103 -1.24 14.80 -3.88
C SER A 103 -2.18 15.52 -2.91
N GLU A 104 -3.46 15.63 -3.24
CA GLU A 104 -4.46 16.25 -2.39
C GLU A 104 -4.63 15.49 -1.07
N TRP A 105 -4.68 14.17 -1.09
CA TRP A 105 -4.76 13.37 0.13
C TRP A 105 -3.58 13.61 1.07
N SER A 106 -2.39 13.80 0.52
CA SER A 106 -1.17 14.00 1.31
C SER A 106 -1.17 15.28 2.15
N VAL A 107 -1.93 16.30 1.75
CA VAL A 107 -2.03 17.60 2.42
C VAL A 107 -3.38 17.85 3.10
N ASN A 108 -4.34 16.95 2.93
CA ASN A 108 -5.70 17.13 3.40
C ASN A 108 -5.78 17.06 4.94
N SER A 109 -6.21 18.14 5.55
CA SER A 109 -6.32 18.25 7.01
C SER A 109 -7.38 17.32 7.60
N LYS A 110 -8.46 17.04 6.88
CA LYS A 110 -9.52 16.13 7.35
C LYS A 110 -9.03 14.68 7.41
N ILE A 111 -8.28 14.22 6.42
CA ILE A 111 -7.64 12.90 6.42
C ILE A 111 -6.71 12.76 7.62
N SER A 112 -5.88 13.78 7.87
CA SER A 112 -4.97 13.80 9.02
C SER A 112 -5.73 13.83 10.35
N SER A 113 -6.82 14.60 10.46
CA SER A 113 -7.60 14.72 11.72
C SER A 113 -8.36 13.44 12.07
N VAL A 114 -8.81 12.70 11.07
CA VAL A 114 -9.44 11.39 11.24
C VAL A 114 -8.40 10.31 11.62
N GLY A 115 -7.12 10.54 11.31
CA GLY A 115 -6.01 9.63 11.56
C GLY A 115 -5.85 8.56 10.48
N SER A 116 -6.36 8.81 9.28
CA SER A 116 -6.15 7.92 8.14
C SER A 116 -4.70 7.99 7.65
N THR A 117 -4.20 6.88 7.10
CA THR A 117 -2.82 6.72 6.66
C THR A 117 -2.77 6.06 5.29
N ILE A 118 -1.88 6.53 4.42
CA ILE A 118 -1.68 5.96 3.09
C ILE A 118 -0.25 5.44 2.99
N PHE A 119 -0.10 4.17 2.64
CA PHE A 119 1.17 3.54 2.30
C PHE A 119 1.25 3.35 0.80
N MET A 120 2.28 3.93 0.19
CA MET A 120 2.57 3.77 -1.24
C MET A 120 3.78 2.84 -1.36
N LEU A 121 3.62 1.74 -2.10
CA LEU A 121 4.65 0.73 -2.29
C LEU A 121 5.17 0.80 -3.73
N SER A 122 6.48 0.87 -3.87
CA SER A 122 7.20 0.86 -5.15
C SER A 122 8.46 0.02 -5.00
N ASP A 123 8.87 -0.62 -6.07
CA ASP A 123 10.15 -1.34 -6.11
C ASP A 123 11.32 -0.35 -6.18
N ASN A 124 11.12 0.82 -6.83
CA ASN A 124 12.13 1.84 -6.94
C ASN A 124 11.52 3.24 -6.85
N LEU A 125 12.02 4.05 -5.91
CA LEU A 125 11.55 5.42 -5.72
C LEU A 125 11.77 6.31 -6.97
N GLN A 126 12.78 6.03 -7.79
CA GLN A 126 13.08 6.81 -8.98
C GLN A 126 12.03 6.64 -10.08
N ASP A 127 11.25 5.56 -10.05
CA ASP A 127 10.19 5.27 -11.01
C ASP A 127 8.86 5.93 -10.64
N VAL A 128 8.77 6.52 -9.44
CA VAL A 128 7.60 7.28 -8.97
C VAL A 128 7.72 8.73 -9.40
N ASN A 129 6.60 9.37 -9.76
CA ASN A 129 6.58 10.76 -10.19
C ASN A 129 7.13 11.70 -9.11
N ARG A 130 8.12 12.50 -9.47
CA ARG A 130 8.84 13.39 -8.57
C ARG A 130 7.97 14.50 -7.96
N GLU A 131 6.84 14.82 -8.58
CA GLU A 131 5.88 15.77 -8.02
C GLU A 131 5.46 15.35 -6.61
N MET A 132 5.29 14.04 -6.36
CA MET A 132 4.93 13.50 -5.04
C MET A 132 5.99 13.72 -3.95
N LEU A 133 7.24 13.94 -4.33
CA LEU A 133 8.36 14.10 -3.41
C LEU A 133 8.64 15.57 -3.07
N LYS A 134 7.87 16.51 -3.57
CA LYS A 134 8.01 17.93 -3.24
C LYS A 134 7.71 18.16 -1.77
N SER A 135 8.43 19.09 -1.16
CA SER A 135 8.30 19.43 0.26
C SER A 135 6.93 19.99 0.66
N SER A 136 6.11 20.42 -0.31
CA SER A 136 4.73 20.85 -0.08
C SER A 136 3.78 19.68 0.31
N TYR A 137 4.16 18.45 0.00
CA TYR A 137 3.38 17.26 0.33
C TYR A 137 3.93 16.56 1.58
N ARG A 138 3.03 15.98 2.37
CA ARG A 138 3.39 15.24 3.60
C ARG A 138 3.74 13.78 3.27
N VAL A 139 4.58 13.59 2.27
CA VAL A 139 5.07 12.26 1.85
C VAL A 139 6.45 12.05 2.43
N LYS A 140 6.65 10.92 3.11
CA LYS A 140 7.94 10.54 3.67
C LYS A 140 8.39 9.23 3.00
N PRO A 141 9.42 9.26 2.13
CA PRO A 141 9.99 8.04 1.59
C PRO A 141 10.72 7.26 2.70
N VAL A 142 10.51 5.95 2.71
CA VAL A 142 11.19 5.00 3.58
C VAL A 142 11.81 3.94 2.69
N LEU A 143 13.15 3.85 2.72
CA LEU A 143 13.87 2.79 2.04
C LEU A 143 13.80 1.52 2.87
N VAL A 144 13.32 0.44 2.24
CA VAL A 144 13.41 -0.90 2.80
C VAL A 144 14.55 -1.61 2.08
N GLU A 145 15.66 -1.77 2.77
CA GLU A 145 16.84 -2.46 2.23
C GLU A 145 16.57 -3.96 2.05
N LEU A 146 17.32 -4.57 1.15
CA LEU A 146 17.31 -6.03 1.02
C LEU A 146 17.83 -6.64 2.34
N PRO A 147 17.23 -7.77 2.80
CA PRO A 147 17.64 -8.38 4.05
C PRO A 147 19.10 -8.82 4.01
N GLY A 148 19.87 -8.43 5.01
CA GLY A 148 21.22 -8.91 5.24
C GLY A 148 21.24 -10.40 5.64
N GLU A 149 22.42 -10.97 5.87
CA GLU A 149 22.55 -12.38 6.23
C GLU A 149 21.80 -12.71 7.54
N TYR A 150 21.88 -11.82 8.51
CA TYR A 150 21.20 -11.98 9.80
C TYR A 150 19.67 -11.99 9.69
N GLU A 151 19.12 -11.06 8.92
CA GLU A 151 17.66 -10.98 8.68
C GLU A 151 17.19 -12.20 7.90
N ARG A 152 17.93 -12.64 6.88
CA ARG A 152 17.61 -13.85 6.13
C ARG A 152 17.62 -15.08 7.04
N LYS A 153 18.62 -15.19 7.92
CA LYS A 153 18.70 -16.30 8.90
C LYS A 153 17.47 -16.34 9.80
N LYS A 154 17.09 -15.22 10.38
CA LYS A 154 15.88 -15.11 11.21
C LYS A 154 14.62 -15.48 10.46
N TYR A 155 14.49 -15.04 9.21
CA TYR A 155 13.34 -15.35 8.38
C TYR A 155 13.25 -16.84 8.05
N ILE A 156 14.38 -17.47 7.75
CA ILE A 156 14.44 -18.91 7.50
C ILE A 156 14.07 -19.68 8.77
N GLU A 157 14.58 -19.28 9.95
CA GLU A 157 14.20 -19.87 11.25
C GLU A 157 12.68 -19.79 11.48
N PHE A 158 12.08 -18.65 11.16
CA PHE A 158 10.64 -18.48 11.24
C PHE A 158 9.88 -19.43 10.31
N LEU A 159 10.27 -19.52 9.04
CA LEU A 159 9.63 -20.41 8.06
C LEU A 159 9.74 -21.90 8.45
N LEU A 160 10.89 -22.31 9.00
CA LEU A 160 11.10 -23.67 9.48
C LEU A 160 10.24 -23.99 10.71
N LYS A 161 10.10 -23.04 11.65
CA LYS A 161 9.23 -23.20 12.83
C LYS A 161 7.75 -23.31 12.46
N GLU A 162 7.31 -22.54 11.48
CA GLU A 162 5.92 -22.57 10.97
C GLU A 162 5.64 -23.79 10.07
N ASN A 163 6.60 -24.70 9.89
CA ASN A 163 6.50 -25.85 8.98
C ASN A 163 6.11 -25.47 7.53
N THR A 164 6.33 -24.20 7.14
CA THR A 164 5.99 -23.70 5.81
C THR A 164 6.99 -24.17 4.76
N VAL A 165 8.23 -24.47 5.19
CA VAL A 165 9.30 -25.01 4.35
C VAL A 165 9.90 -26.22 5.03
N LYS A 166 10.04 -27.32 4.30
CA LYS A 166 10.81 -28.50 4.70
C LYS A 166 12.06 -28.55 3.85
N THR A 167 13.21 -28.61 4.47
CA THR A 167 14.50 -28.73 3.79
C THR A 167 15.41 -29.67 4.58
N ASP A 168 16.22 -30.41 3.87
CA ASP A 168 17.30 -31.24 4.36
C ASP A 168 18.67 -30.53 4.30
N ILE A 169 18.68 -29.29 3.75
CA ILE A 169 19.86 -28.44 3.67
C ILE A 169 20.12 -27.80 5.05
N ALA A 170 21.37 -27.73 5.46
CA ALA A 170 21.76 -27.05 6.69
C ALA A 170 21.38 -25.56 6.62
N GLN A 171 20.85 -24.99 7.71
CA GLN A 171 20.33 -23.63 7.75
C GLN A 171 21.33 -22.58 7.25
N ASP A 172 22.59 -22.66 7.65
CA ASP A 172 23.63 -21.71 7.23
C ASP A 172 23.96 -21.81 5.73
N GLU A 173 23.82 -22.97 5.14
CA GLU A 173 23.97 -23.19 3.70
C GLU A 173 22.77 -22.62 2.94
N PHE A 174 21.56 -22.81 3.47
CA PHE A 174 20.33 -22.23 2.91
C PHE A 174 20.36 -20.69 2.91
N VAL A 175 20.89 -20.08 3.98
CA VAL A 175 21.10 -18.62 4.07
C VAL A 175 22.06 -18.12 2.99
N LYS A 176 23.14 -18.86 2.70
CA LYS A 176 24.08 -18.52 1.62
C LYS A 176 23.48 -18.63 0.23
N LEU A 177 22.69 -19.67 -0.03
CA LEU A 177 22.00 -19.88 -1.30
C LEU A 177 20.96 -18.81 -1.61
N THR A 178 20.44 -18.11 -0.59
CA THR A 178 19.46 -17.03 -0.74
C THR A 178 20.10 -15.64 -0.83
N SER A 179 21.42 -15.56 -0.94
CA SER A 179 22.13 -14.27 -0.98
C SER A 179 22.12 -13.55 -2.34
N GLY A 180 21.51 -14.13 -3.38
CA GLY A 180 21.31 -13.49 -4.69
C GLY A 180 22.62 -13.27 -5.45
#